data_9bebd2218a25cd0e5284db0b21b3141b
#
_entry.id   9bebd2218a25cd0e5284db0b21b3141b
#
_cell.length_a   1.000
_cell.length_b   1.000
_cell.length_c   1.000
_cell.angle_alpha   90.00
_cell.angle_beta   90.00
_cell.angle_gamma   90.00
#
_symmetry.space_group_name_H-M   'P 1'
#
loop_
_entity.id
_entity.type
_entity.pdbx_description
1 polymer ?
#
loop_
_entity_poly.entity_id
_entity_poly.type
_entity_poly.pdbx_seq_one_letter_code
_entity_poly.pdbx_strand_id
1 'polypeptide(L)'
;MKFFETIKNIWKIEDLRNRLLITMLFVLIYRFGSFVVLPGIDPTALSALHAQTSEGLMALLDMFAGGAFSNASIFALGIMPYISASIIIQLLSIAVPYFQKMQQDGESGRQKMNQITRALTVAILIIQGPSYLVNLSVQMAAVGAPIQIGWNWFTISSTIILCAGSMFVMWLGERITDRGVGNGISFIILIGIIARFPGAIIQEFSSRLNEGGGLMLLVAEFIVLMLVFAAAIALVQGTRKIPVQYAKRMIGNRQYGGVRQYLPLKVNAANVMPIIFAQAIMFIPIMIAGFTTDGSGAFVRAFSDNNGFWYNLVFFLLIIAFTYFYTAIIINPQQMAESLKQNNGFIPGVKPGKKTAEYIDTIMSRITLPGSIFLGIIAILPAFARLFGVSMSFAQFFGGTSLLIMVGVILDTLQQIESHLLMRHYDGFFEDGFRIKGRTGAMAY
;
A
#
# COMPACT_ATOMS: atom_id res chain seq x y z
N MET A 1 -3.25 -30.62 -1.34
CA MET A 1 -3.00 -31.08 0.05
C MET A 1 -2.15 -30.11 0.85
N LYS A 2 -1.00 -29.61 0.37
CA LYS A 2 -0.13 -28.68 1.12
C LYS A 2 -0.81 -27.40 1.65
N PHE A 3 -1.73 -26.81 0.90
CA PHE A 3 -2.42 -25.57 1.32
C PHE A 3 -3.29 -25.77 2.57
N PHE A 4 -4.07 -26.84 2.63
CA PHE A 4 -4.88 -27.15 3.82
C PHE A 4 -4.03 -27.52 5.04
N GLU A 5 -2.88 -28.18 4.84
CA GLU A 5 -1.93 -28.48 5.91
C GLU A 5 -1.29 -27.18 6.45
N THR A 6 -0.94 -26.26 5.56
CA THR A 6 -0.40 -24.95 5.96
C THR A 6 -1.42 -24.16 6.79
N ILE A 7 -2.68 -24.08 6.38
CA ILE A 7 -3.75 -23.43 7.15
C ILE A 7 -3.92 -24.11 8.51
N LYS A 8 -3.94 -25.44 8.54
CA LYS A 8 -4.06 -26.21 9.79
C LYS A 8 -2.88 -25.93 10.74
N ASN A 9 -1.67 -25.79 10.20
CA ASN A 9 -0.47 -25.49 10.98
C ASN A 9 -0.49 -24.04 11.51
N ILE A 10 -0.94 -23.07 10.72
CA ILE A 10 -1.16 -21.67 11.14
C ILE A 10 -2.14 -21.63 12.32
N TRP A 11 -3.24 -22.41 12.26
CA TRP A 11 -4.27 -22.42 13.31
C TRP A 11 -3.83 -23.11 14.61
N LYS A 12 -2.82 -23.98 14.55
CA LYS A 12 -2.23 -24.63 15.73
C LYS A 12 -1.34 -23.70 16.54
N ILE A 13 -0.79 -22.65 15.93
CA ILE A 13 0.08 -21.70 16.62
C ILE A 13 -0.79 -20.64 17.30
N GLU A 14 -0.84 -20.66 18.63
CA GLU A 14 -1.73 -19.82 19.42
C GLU A 14 -1.47 -18.32 19.22
N ASP A 15 -0.22 -17.88 19.20
CA ASP A 15 0.14 -16.48 18.99
C ASP A 15 -0.30 -15.98 17.59
N LEU A 16 -0.03 -16.75 16.54
CA LEU A 16 -0.41 -16.39 15.19
C LEU A 16 -1.94 -16.41 14.99
N ARG A 17 -2.62 -17.38 15.58
CA ARG A 17 -4.09 -17.44 15.61
C ARG A 17 -4.67 -16.20 16.26
N ASN A 18 -4.17 -15.81 17.46
CA ASN A 18 -4.64 -14.64 18.16
C ASN A 18 -4.42 -13.34 17.36
N ARG A 19 -3.26 -13.19 16.72
CA ARG A 19 -2.98 -12.05 15.83
C ARG A 19 -3.93 -11.99 14.63
N LEU A 20 -4.22 -13.13 14.00
CA LEU A 20 -5.18 -13.21 12.90
C LEU A 20 -6.60 -12.88 13.36
N LEU A 21 -7.04 -13.40 14.50
CA LEU A 21 -8.36 -13.11 15.05
C LEU A 21 -8.51 -11.62 15.41
N ILE A 22 -7.50 -11.00 15.98
CA ILE A 22 -7.48 -9.56 16.29
C ILE A 22 -7.57 -8.76 14.98
N THR A 23 -6.81 -9.14 13.97
CA THR A 23 -6.86 -8.47 12.65
C THR A 23 -8.25 -8.58 12.03
N MET A 24 -8.86 -9.78 12.05
CA MET A 24 -10.23 -9.98 11.55
C MET A 24 -11.26 -9.15 12.31
N LEU A 25 -11.15 -9.08 13.64
CA LEU A 25 -12.04 -8.27 14.48
C LEU A 25 -11.97 -6.78 14.10
N PHE A 26 -10.77 -6.23 13.97
CA PHE A 26 -10.60 -4.82 13.59
C PHE A 26 -11.08 -4.51 12.17
N VAL A 27 -10.87 -5.44 11.23
CA VAL A 27 -11.44 -5.35 9.89
C VAL A 27 -12.97 -5.33 9.92
N LEU A 28 -13.58 -6.17 10.74
CA LEU A 28 -15.04 -6.23 10.89
C LEU A 28 -15.58 -4.90 11.45
N ILE A 29 -14.92 -4.32 12.46
CA ILE A 29 -15.27 -3.00 13.01
C ILE A 29 -15.16 -1.92 11.92
N TYR A 30 -14.09 -1.92 11.14
CA TYR A 30 -13.91 -0.98 10.03
C TYR A 30 -15.02 -1.13 8.98
N ARG A 31 -15.34 -2.34 8.58
CA ARG A 31 -16.40 -2.60 7.60
C ARG A 31 -17.77 -2.20 8.12
N PHE A 32 -18.09 -2.48 9.37
CA PHE A 32 -19.34 -2.05 9.99
C PHE A 32 -19.47 -0.52 9.95
N GLY A 33 -18.45 0.22 10.37
CA GLY A 33 -18.47 1.69 10.37
C GLY A 33 -18.55 2.31 8.96
N SER A 34 -18.09 1.60 7.91
CA SER A 34 -18.23 2.08 6.53
C SER A 34 -19.67 2.05 5.97
N PHE A 35 -20.60 1.42 6.67
CA PHE A 35 -22.04 1.43 6.37
C PHE A 35 -22.85 2.39 7.23
N VAL A 36 -22.26 2.97 8.29
CA VAL A 36 -22.93 3.94 9.15
C VAL A 36 -22.96 5.30 8.49
N VAL A 37 -24.10 5.70 7.97
CA VAL A 37 -24.29 6.96 7.23
C VAL A 37 -24.24 8.17 8.17
N LEU A 38 -23.72 9.30 7.66
CA LEU A 38 -23.69 10.57 8.39
C LEU A 38 -25.12 11.04 8.74
N PRO A 39 -25.33 11.58 9.94
CA PRO A 39 -26.64 12.06 10.35
C PRO A 39 -27.13 13.22 9.44
N GLY A 40 -28.38 13.14 9.01
CA GLY A 40 -29.00 14.14 8.14
C GLY A 40 -28.97 13.80 6.64
N ILE A 41 -28.46 12.65 6.27
CA ILE A 41 -28.44 12.13 4.89
C ILE A 41 -29.46 10.98 4.80
N ASP A 42 -30.27 11.01 3.74
CA ASP A 42 -31.24 9.95 3.46
C ASP A 42 -30.52 8.73 2.82
N PRO A 43 -30.53 7.55 3.48
CA PRO A 43 -29.89 6.36 2.93
C PRO A 43 -30.49 5.87 1.60
N THR A 44 -31.77 6.18 1.33
CA THR A 44 -32.45 5.74 0.10
C THR A 44 -31.93 6.46 -1.15
N ALA A 45 -31.46 7.71 -1.00
CA ALA A 45 -30.88 8.49 -2.08
C ALA A 45 -29.44 8.08 -2.43
N LEU A 46 -28.76 7.33 -1.54
CA LEU A 46 -27.37 6.90 -1.74
C LEU A 46 -27.22 5.93 -2.92
N SER A 47 -28.26 5.13 -3.23
CA SER A 47 -28.21 4.21 -4.38
C SER A 47 -28.08 4.96 -5.71
N ALA A 48 -28.75 6.12 -5.85
CA ALA A 48 -28.61 7.00 -7.02
C ALA A 48 -27.23 7.72 -7.04
N LEU A 49 -26.69 8.02 -5.87
CA LEU A 49 -25.37 8.62 -5.72
C LEU A 49 -24.26 7.65 -6.16
N HIS A 50 -24.41 6.36 -5.87
CA HIS A 50 -23.47 5.32 -6.32
C HIS A 50 -23.30 5.31 -7.84
N ALA A 51 -24.38 5.51 -8.60
CA ALA A 51 -24.34 5.55 -10.06
C ALA A 51 -23.52 6.76 -10.57
N GLN A 52 -23.60 7.91 -9.90
CA GLN A 52 -22.86 9.12 -10.28
C GLN A 52 -21.40 9.08 -9.81
N THR A 53 -21.11 8.42 -8.69
CA THR A 53 -19.76 8.34 -8.12
C THR A 53 -18.90 7.23 -8.77
N SER A 54 -19.50 6.39 -9.61
CA SER A 54 -18.82 5.28 -10.28
C SER A 54 -17.81 5.71 -11.35
N GLU A 55 -17.80 6.99 -11.75
CA GLU A 55 -16.92 7.53 -12.79
C GLU A 55 -15.92 8.55 -12.24
N GLY A 56 -14.76 8.63 -12.89
CA GLY A 56 -13.74 9.64 -12.62
C GLY A 56 -12.95 9.42 -11.32
N LEU A 57 -12.49 10.53 -10.75
CA LEU A 57 -11.63 10.57 -9.57
C LEU A 57 -12.35 10.12 -8.29
N MET A 58 -13.64 10.39 -8.19
CA MET A 58 -14.45 9.99 -7.04
C MET A 58 -14.48 8.48 -6.88
N ALA A 59 -14.47 7.73 -7.99
CA ALA A 59 -14.41 6.27 -7.97
C ALA A 59 -13.11 5.75 -7.37
N LEU A 60 -11.99 6.44 -7.59
CA LEU A 60 -10.71 6.08 -6.95
C LEU A 60 -10.73 6.32 -5.45
N LEU A 61 -11.22 7.49 -4.99
CA LEU A 61 -11.36 7.78 -3.56
C LEU A 61 -12.25 6.76 -2.87
N ASP A 62 -13.36 6.44 -3.50
CA ASP A 62 -14.34 5.50 -2.99
C ASP A 62 -13.79 4.06 -2.94
N MET A 63 -12.93 3.69 -3.88
CA MET A 63 -12.25 2.41 -3.87
C MET A 63 -11.28 2.28 -2.69
N PHE A 64 -10.49 3.31 -2.39
CA PHE A 64 -9.60 3.31 -1.22
C PHE A 64 -10.36 3.34 0.11
N ALA A 65 -11.51 4.02 0.13
CA ALA A 65 -12.41 4.03 1.29
C ALA A 65 -13.28 2.76 1.38
N GLY A 66 -13.20 1.85 0.40
CA GLY A 66 -13.96 0.60 0.39
C GLY A 66 -15.48 0.77 0.30
N GLY A 67 -15.96 1.82 -0.38
CA GLY A 67 -17.35 2.18 -0.48
C GLY A 67 -17.83 3.16 0.59
N ALA A 68 -17.03 3.50 1.56
CA ALA A 68 -17.41 4.42 2.62
C ALA A 68 -17.65 5.85 2.12
N PHE A 69 -16.94 6.26 1.07
CA PHE A 69 -17.08 7.57 0.45
C PHE A 69 -18.45 7.73 -0.24
N SER A 70 -18.85 6.79 -1.08
CA SER A 70 -20.13 6.79 -1.79
C SER A 70 -21.32 6.51 -0.87
N ASN A 71 -21.10 5.80 0.23
CA ASN A 71 -22.10 5.59 1.29
C ASN A 71 -22.29 6.82 2.20
N ALA A 72 -21.56 7.92 1.98
CA ALA A 72 -21.53 9.07 2.87
C ALA A 72 -21.42 8.68 4.34
N SER A 73 -20.54 7.73 4.64
CA SER A 73 -20.40 7.14 5.98
C SER A 73 -19.53 7.99 6.90
N ILE A 74 -19.52 7.65 8.19
CA ILE A 74 -18.62 8.24 9.19
C ILE A 74 -17.13 8.04 8.84
N PHE A 75 -16.80 7.02 8.03
CA PHE A 75 -15.46 6.73 7.53
C PHE A 75 -15.25 7.16 6.07
N ALA A 76 -16.07 8.09 5.54
CA ALA A 76 -16.03 8.49 4.14
C ALA A 76 -14.65 8.96 3.66
N LEU A 77 -13.92 9.72 4.45
CA LEU A 77 -12.56 10.16 4.14
C LEU A 77 -11.50 9.05 4.36
N GLY A 78 -11.86 7.99 5.09
CA GLY A 78 -11.03 6.83 5.33
C GLY A 78 -9.65 7.18 5.90
N ILE A 79 -8.62 6.54 5.34
CA ILE A 79 -7.23 6.70 5.75
C ILE A 79 -6.46 7.70 4.87
N MET A 80 -7.07 8.23 3.80
CA MET A 80 -6.41 9.11 2.82
C MET A 80 -5.77 10.37 3.43
N PRO A 81 -6.41 11.11 4.37
CA PRO A 81 -5.79 12.27 5.00
C PRO A 81 -4.52 11.94 5.77
N TYR A 82 -4.48 10.77 6.42
CA TYR A 82 -3.28 10.28 7.11
C TYR A 82 -2.17 9.92 6.12
N ILE A 83 -2.49 9.27 5.00
CA ILE A 83 -1.50 8.96 3.95
C ILE A 83 -0.88 10.26 3.43
N SER A 84 -1.71 11.26 3.12
CA SER A 84 -1.24 12.58 2.65
C SER A 84 -0.33 13.25 3.68
N ALA A 85 -0.70 13.24 4.96
CA ALA A 85 0.12 13.77 6.04
C ALA A 85 1.45 13.02 6.18
N SER A 86 1.43 11.69 6.12
CA SER A 86 2.63 10.85 6.19
C SER A 86 3.58 11.13 5.03
N ILE A 87 3.05 11.31 3.82
CA ILE A 87 3.81 11.68 2.63
C ILE A 87 4.50 13.04 2.83
N ILE A 88 3.77 14.05 3.29
CA ILE A 88 4.31 15.38 3.54
C ILE A 88 5.46 15.31 4.56
N ILE A 89 5.28 14.59 5.66
CA ILE A 89 6.32 14.44 6.69
C ILE A 89 7.55 13.69 6.15
N GLN A 90 7.36 12.65 5.32
CA GLN A 90 8.46 11.93 4.69
C GLN A 90 9.25 12.85 3.72
N LEU A 91 8.57 13.66 2.93
CA LEU A 91 9.24 14.65 2.07
C LEU A 91 9.97 15.72 2.88
N LEU A 92 9.37 16.21 3.96
CA LEU A 92 10.02 17.15 4.87
C LEU A 92 11.23 16.56 5.58
N SER A 93 11.21 15.24 5.87
CA SER A 93 12.35 14.56 6.49
C SER A 93 13.59 14.51 5.58
N ILE A 94 13.42 14.74 4.29
CA ILE A 94 14.52 14.82 3.33
C ILE A 94 14.94 16.25 3.10
N ALA A 95 13.98 17.17 2.98
CA ALA A 95 14.23 18.57 2.62
C ALA A 95 14.69 19.42 3.80
N VAL A 96 14.24 19.12 5.02
CA VAL A 96 14.45 19.97 6.19
C VAL A 96 15.38 19.29 7.20
N PRO A 97 16.54 19.90 7.56
CA PRO A 97 17.52 19.31 8.47
C PRO A 97 16.97 18.98 9.86
N TYR A 98 15.94 19.69 10.33
CA TYR A 98 15.27 19.43 11.60
C TYR A 98 14.62 18.04 11.63
N PHE A 99 13.88 17.67 10.57
CA PHE A 99 13.24 16.37 10.46
C PHE A 99 14.25 15.24 10.18
N GLN A 100 15.36 15.56 9.46
CA GLN A 100 16.46 14.59 9.27
C GLN A 100 17.11 14.18 10.59
N LYS A 101 17.40 15.14 11.47
CA LYS A 101 17.92 14.85 12.81
C LYS A 101 16.95 14.00 13.62
N MET A 102 15.66 14.37 13.59
CA MET A 102 14.61 13.61 14.28
C MET A 102 14.51 12.15 13.78
N GLN A 103 14.73 11.92 12.49
CA GLN A 103 14.77 10.56 11.94
C GLN A 103 15.99 9.77 12.41
N GLN A 104 17.11 10.44 12.67
CA GLN A 104 18.35 9.84 13.20
C GLN A 104 18.30 9.56 14.70
N ASP A 105 17.44 10.26 15.46
CA ASP A 105 17.28 10.11 16.92
C ASP A 105 16.64 8.76 17.35
N GLY A 106 16.45 7.82 16.42
CA GLY A 106 15.93 6.49 16.71
C GLY A 106 14.46 6.46 17.13
N GLU A 107 14.13 5.69 18.18
CA GLU A 107 12.74 5.46 18.59
C GLU A 107 12.04 6.74 19.11
N SER A 108 12.75 7.58 19.86
CA SER A 108 12.22 8.86 20.36
C SER A 108 11.87 9.82 19.22
N GLY A 109 12.72 9.88 18.17
CA GLY A 109 12.47 10.68 16.99
C GLY A 109 11.27 10.17 16.18
N ARG A 110 11.13 8.85 16.04
CA ARG A 110 9.97 8.24 15.37
C ARG A 110 8.66 8.56 16.07
N GLN A 111 8.62 8.50 17.40
CA GLN A 111 7.42 8.86 18.18
C GLN A 111 7.03 10.33 17.95
N LYS A 112 7.97 11.25 17.96
CA LYS A 112 7.73 12.67 17.65
C LYS A 112 7.24 12.87 16.23
N MET A 113 7.84 12.21 15.24
CA MET A 113 7.37 12.26 13.85
C MET A 113 5.93 11.75 13.72
N ASN A 114 5.58 10.65 14.38
CA ASN A 114 4.21 10.14 14.40
C ASN A 114 3.22 11.13 15.02
N GLN A 115 3.59 11.82 16.10
CA GLN A 115 2.75 12.86 16.70
C GLN A 115 2.52 14.02 15.75
N ILE A 116 3.56 14.50 15.05
CA ILE A 116 3.43 15.57 14.06
C ILE A 116 2.56 15.11 12.87
N THR A 117 2.73 13.87 12.42
CA THR A 117 1.89 13.29 11.36
C THR A 117 0.42 13.27 11.77
N ARG A 118 0.10 12.86 13.01
CA ARG A 118 -1.29 12.88 13.53
C ARG A 118 -1.85 14.30 13.59
N ALA A 119 -1.08 15.27 14.08
CA ALA A 119 -1.50 16.66 14.13
C ALA A 119 -1.77 17.23 12.71
N LEU A 120 -0.87 16.92 11.76
CA LEU A 120 -1.04 17.32 10.36
C LEU A 120 -2.25 16.61 9.72
N THR A 121 -2.52 15.37 10.06
CA THR A 121 -3.73 14.65 9.61
C THR A 121 -5.00 15.37 10.04
N VAL A 122 -5.07 15.83 11.30
CA VAL A 122 -6.22 16.58 11.79
C VAL A 122 -6.36 17.91 11.04
N ALA A 123 -5.25 18.63 10.79
CA ALA A 123 -5.28 19.88 10.02
C ALA A 123 -5.80 19.64 8.59
N ILE A 124 -5.36 18.60 7.92
CA ILE A 124 -5.85 18.21 6.59
C ILE A 124 -7.34 17.87 6.63
N LEU A 125 -7.79 17.12 7.63
CA LEU A 125 -9.20 16.74 7.80
C LEU A 125 -10.13 17.95 7.98
N ILE A 126 -9.69 18.99 8.71
CA ILE A 126 -10.46 20.22 8.90
C ILE A 126 -10.67 20.95 7.56
N ILE A 127 -9.73 20.82 6.62
CA ILE A 127 -9.83 21.41 5.28
C ILE A 127 -10.64 20.50 4.33
N GLN A 128 -10.34 19.21 4.32
CA GLN A 128 -10.98 18.25 3.41
C GLN A 128 -12.42 17.90 3.80
N GLY A 129 -12.76 17.91 5.10
CA GLY A 129 -14.11 17.61 5.59
C GLY A 129 -15.18 18.50 4.98
N PRO A 130 -15.10 19.82 5.14
CA PRO A 130 -16.05 20.74 4.51
C PRO A 130 -16.08 20.64 2.99
N SER A 131 -14.93 20.47 2.33
CA SER A 131 -14.85 20.30 0.87
C SER A 131 -15.62 19.07 0.40
N TYR A 132 -15.48 17.94 1.12
CA TYR A 132 -16.25 16.73 0.85
C TYR A 132 -17.75 16.95 1.04
N LEU A 133 -18.17 17.62 2.12
CA LEU A 133 -19.58 17.90 2.41
C LEU A 133 -20.22 18.83 1.38
N VAL A 134 -19.49 19.83 0.88
CA VAL A 134 -19.97 20.69 -0.23
C VAL A 134 -20.20 19.85 -1.48
N ASN A 135 -19.26 19.00 -1.85
CA ASN A 135 -19.39 18.12 -3.00
C ASN A 135 -20.59 17.19 -2.83
N LEU A 136 -20.74 16.58 -1.64
CA LEU A 136 -21.86 15.70 -1.31
C LEU A 136 -23.21 16.44 -1.40
N SER A 137 -23.29 17.69 -0.93
CA SER A 137 -24.52 18.47 -1.00
C SER A 137 -24.95 18.79 -2.43
N VAL A 138 -23.98 19.08 -3.32
CA VAL A 138 -24.24 19.30 -4.75
C VAL A 138 -24.76 18.02 -5.41
N GLN A 139 -24.16 16.88 -5.11
CA GLN A 139 -24.58 15.58 -5.65
C GLN A 139 -25.97 15.18 -5.13
N MET A 140 -26.24 15.36 -3.84
CA MET A 140 -27.55 15.08 -3.24
C MET A 140 -28.65 15.99 -3.80
N ALA A 141 -28.35 17.26 -4.03
CA ALA A 141 -29.28 18.19 -4.69
C ALA A 141 -29.59 17.77 -6.12
N ALA A 142 -28.62 17.26 -6.87
CA ALA A 142 -28.80 16.74 -8.23
C ALA A 142 -29.75 15.51 -8.29
N VAL A 143 -29.76 14.71 -7.22
CA VAL A 143 -30.65 13.52 -7.09
C VAL A 143 -32.03 13.89 -6.52
N GLY A 144 -32.25 15.15 -6.15
CA GLY A 144 -33.53 15.60 -5.59
C GLY A 144 -33.76 15.28 -4.12
N ALA A 145 -32.74 14.93 -3.41
CA ALA A 145 -32.75 14.63 -1.97
C ALA A 145 -31.90 15.64 -1.18
N PRO A 146 -32.40 16.88 -0.98
CA PRO A 146 -31.61 17.89 -0.26
C PRO A 146 -31.39 17.50 1.21
N ILE A 147 -30.30 17.97 1.78
CA ILE A 147 -29.95 17.72 3.18
C ILE A 147 -30.99 18.36 4.09
N GLN A 148 -31.55 17.59 5.01
CA GLN A 148 -32.67 17.99 5.85
C GLN A 148 -32.30 18.94 7.01
N ILE A 149 -31.04 19.01 7.34
CA ILE A 149 -30.52 19.81 8.47
C ILE A 149 -29.95 21.13 7.94
N GLY A 150 -30.11 22.24 8.71
CA GLY A 150 -29.55 23.54 8.34
C GLY A 150 -28.03 23.43 8.02
N TRP A 151 -27.64 23.96 6.86
CA TRP A 151 -26.28 23.76 6.28
C TRP A 151 -25.12 24.02 7.25
N ASN A 152 -25.19 25.07 8.03
CA ASN A 152 -24.09 25.42 8.96
C ASN A 152 -23.93 24.37 10.07
N TRP A 153 -25.02 23.92 10.67
CA TRP A 153 -24.99 22.89 11.71
C TRP A 153 -24.60 21.53 11.15
N PHE A 154 -25.09 21.19 9.97
CA PHE A 154 -24.73 19.99 9.26
C PHE A 154 -23.22 19.95 8.98
N THR A 155 -22.66 21.03 8.43
CA THR A 155 -21.24 21.09 8.06
C THR A 155 -20.33 20.98 9.29
N ILE A 156 -20.64 21.67 10.39
CA ILE A 156 -19.83 21.62 11.61
C ILE A 156 -19.89 20.22 12.25
N SER A 157 -21.11 19.69 12.46
CA SER A 157 -21.28 18.38 13.10
C SER A 157 -20.68 17.25 12.27
N SER A 158 -20.93 17.22 10.96
CA SER A 158 -20.41 16.21 10.06
C SER A 158 -18.89 16.29 9.89
N THR A 159 -18.29 17.49 9.90
CA THR A 159 -16.83 17.65 9.89
C THR A 159 -16.21 17.05 11.14
N ILE A 160 -16.78 17.30 12.32
CA ILE A 160 -16.28 16.71 13.57
C ILE A 160 -16.41 15.18 13.55
N ILE A 161 -17.53 14.65 13.05
CA ILE A 161 -17.73 13.20 12.93
C ILE A 161 -16.74 12.58 11.94
N LEU A 162 -16.51 13.21 10.79
CA LEU A 162 -15.52 12.75 9.80
C LEU A 162 -14.10 12.78 10.35
N CYS A 163 -13.73 13.83 11.09
CA CYS A 163 -12.44 13.89 11.77
C CYS A 163 -12.27 12.76 12.78
N ALA A 164 -13.28 12.55 13.64
CA ALA A 164 -13.27 11.48 14.62
C ALA A 164 -13.20 10.10 13.94
N GLY A 165 -13.99 9.90 12.88
CA GLY A 165 -14.00 8.66 12.09
C GLY A 165 -12.66 8.36 11.44
N SER A 166 -12.04 9.32 10.76
CA SER A 166 -10.73 9.13 10.14
C SER A 166 -9.61 8.88 11.15
N MET A 167 -9.63 9.58 12.29
CA MET A 167 -8.69 9.34 13.38
C MET A 167 -8.89 7.95 14.00
N PHE A 168 -10.12 7.48 14.09
CA PHE A 168 -10.43 6.12 14.55
C PHE A 168 -9.93 5.05 13.56
N VAL A 169 -10.10 5.25 12.26
CA VAL A 169 -9.57 4.35 11.22
C VAL A 169 -8.05 4.30 11.27
N MET A 170 -7.38 5.44 11.45
CA MET A 170 -5.94 5.51 11.65
C MET A 170 -5.52 4.69 12.89
N TRP A 171 -6.20 4.89 14.03
CA TRP A 171 -5.94 4.12 15.25
C TRP A 171 -6.14 2.62 15.06
N LEU A 172 -7.19 2.20 14.32
CA LEU A 172 -7.38 0.80 13.94
C LEU A 172 -6.18 0.26 13.15
N GLY A 173 -5.68 1.02 12.16
CA GLY A 173 -4.51 0.65 11.38
C GLY A 173 -3.26 0.47 12.23
N GLU A 174 -3.01 1.39 13.17
CA GLU A 174 -1.90 1.26 14.12
C GLU A 174 -2.06 0.02 15.03
N ARG A 175 -3.26 -0.25 15.53
CA ARG A 175 -3.53 -1.43 16.35
C ARG A 175 -3.38 -2.75 15.60
N ILE A 176 -3.74 -2.80 14.31
CA ILE A 176 -3.49 -3.97 13.48
C ILE A 176 -1.97 -4.16 13.31
N THR A 177 -1.21 -3.08 13.11
CA THR A 177 0.26 -3.15 13.00
C THR A 177 0.91 -3.67 14.28
N ASP A 178 0.45 -3.19 15.45
CA ASP A 178 1.03 -3.54 16.76
C ASP A 178 0.69 -4.97 17.20
N ARG A 179 -0.58 -5.38 17.05
CA ARG A 179 -1.12 -6.61 17.62
C ARG A 179 -1.60 -7.64 16.60
N GLY A 180 -1.70 -7.25 15.34
CA GLY A 180 -2.15 -8.10 14.24
C GLY A 180 -1.01 -8.64 13.40
N VAL A 181 -1.30 -8.82 12.11
CA VAL A 181 -0.36 -9.30 11.09
C VAL A 181 -0.25 -8.26 9.99
N GLY A 182 0.96 -7.94 9.57
CA GLY A 182 1.23 -7.02 8.47
C GLY A 182 1.21 -5.54 8.88
N ASN A 183 1.30 -4.68 7.87
CA ASN A 183 1.09 -3.24 8.04
C ASN A 183 -0.41 -2.95 8.04
N GLY A 184 -0.98 -2.57 9.19
CA GLY A 184 -2.41 -2.40 9.37
C GLY A 184 -3.03 -1.33 8.48
N ILE A 185 -2.30 -0.25 8.19
CA ILE A 185 -2.75 0.82 7.29
C ILE A 185 -2.95 0.27 5.88
N SER A 186 -1.93 -0.40 5.36
CA SER A 186 -1.98 -1.05 4.04
C SER A 186 -3.06 -2.14 4.00
N PHE A 187 -3.26 -2.84 5.11
CA PHE A 187 -4.27 -3.89 5.24
C PHE A 187 -5.71 -3.33 5.19
N ILE A 188 -5.97 -2.18 5.80
CA ILE A 188 -7.26 -1.48 5.71
C ILE A 188 -7.56 -1.08 4.25
N ILE A 189 -6.55 -0.55 3.54
CA ILE A 189 -6.70 -0.19 2.11
C ILE A 189 -6.99 -1.45 1.28
N LEU A 190 -6.25 -2.54 1.52
CA LEU A 190 -6.46 -3.82 0.86
C LEU A 190 -7.91 -4.31 1.02
N ILE A 191 -8.45 -4.27 2.24
CA ILE A 191 -9.84 -4.68 2.52
C ILE A 191 -10.84 -3.78 1.79
N GLY A 192 -10.56 -2.47 1.71
CA GLY A 192 -11.36 -1.53 0.92
C GLY A 192 -11.43 -1.93 -0.55
N ILE A 193 -10.28 -2.25 -1.15
CA ILE A 193 -10.18 -2.68 -2.55
C ILE A 193 -10.90 -4.02 -2.77
N ILE A 194 -10.62 -5.04 -1.96
CA ILE A 194 -11.23 -6.38 -2.09
C ILE A 194 -12.75 -6.32 -1.94
N ALA A 195 -13.26 -5.46 -1.08
CA ALA A 195 -14.70 -5.36 -0.83
C ALA A 195 -15.50 -4.91 -2.07
N ARG A 196 -14.87 -4.20 -2.99
CA ARG A 196 -15.50 -3.76 -4.25
C ARG A 196 -15.37 -4.77 -5.39
N PHE A 197 -14.44 -5.70 -5.28
CA PHE A 197 -14.18 -6.68 -6.33
C PHE A 197 -15.39 -7.54 -6.73
N PRO A 198 -16.19 -8.12 -5.80
CA PRO A 198 -17.37 -8.89 -6.17
C PRO A 198 -18.41 -8.08 -6.94
N GLY A 199 -18.67 -6.82 -6.52
CA GLY A 199 -19.59 -5.93 -7.22
C GLY A 199 -19.12 -5.58 -8.63
N ALA A 200 -17.84 -5.34 -8.82
CA ALA A 200 -17.24 -5.05 -10.12
C ALA A 200 -17.38 -6.26 -11.08
N ILE A 201 -17.18 -7.48 -10.60
CA ILE A 201 -17.39 -8.70 -11.40
C ILE A 201 -18.85 -8.83 -11.84
N ILE A 202 -19.79 -8.63 -10.92
CA ILE A 202 -21.23 -8.73 -11.22
C ILE A 202 -21.63 -7.66 -12.25
N GLN A 203 -21.12 -6.45 -12.11
CA GLN A 203 -21.38 -5.35 -13.05
C GLN A 203 -20.81 -5.67 -14.44
N GLU A 204 -19.59 -6.17 -14.54
CA GLU A 204 -18.98 -6.58 -15.82
C GLU A 204 -19.78 -7.71 -16.48
N PHE A 205 -20.12 -8.73 -15.69
CA PHE A 205 -20.94 -9.84 -16.18
C PHE A 205 -22.27 -9.38 -16.75
N SER A 206 -23.00 -8.49 -16.06
CA SER A 206 -24.28 -7.96 -16.52
C SER A 206 -24.13 -7.06 -17.75
N SER A 207 -23.05 -6.26 -17.83
CA SER A 207 -22.76 -5.41 -19.00
C SER A 207 -22.49 -6.26 -20.24
N ARG A 208 -21.67 -7.31 -20.12
CA ARG A 208 -21.32 -8.19 -21.24
C ARG A 208 -22.51 -9.04 -21.73
N LEU A 209 -23.44 -9.41 -20.88
CA LEU A 209 -24.64 -10.11 -21.28
C LEU A 209 -25.63 -9.20 -22.04
N ASN A 210 -25.71 -7.92 -21.66
CA ASN A 210 -26.69 -6.97 -22.21
C ASN A 210 -26.17 -6.23 -23.46
N GLU A 211 -24.86 -5.89 -23.52
CA GLU A 211 -24.28 -5.03 -24.55
C GLU A 211 -23.56 -5.79 -25.69
N GLY A 212 -23.65 -7.10 -25.78
CA GLY A 212 -23.29 -7.86 -26.97
C GLY A 212 -21.83 -8.29 -27.09
N GLY A 213 -21.04 -8.30 -26.02
CA GLY A 213 -19.66 -8.82 -26.03
C GLY A 213 -19.56 -10.34 -25.86
N GLY A 214 -20.61 -10.98 -25.37
CA GLY A 214 -20.69 -12.41 -25.13
C GLY A 214 -19.77 -12.92 -24.01
N LEU A 215 -20.08 -14.11 -23.55
CA LEU A 215 -19.33 -14.81 -22.48
C LEU A 215 -17.85 -15.07 -22.83
N MET A 216 -17.52 -15.10 -24.14
CA MET A 216 -16.17 -15.35 -24.64
C MET A 216 -15.23 -14.18 -24.36
N LEU A 217 -15.71 -12.93 -24.45
CA LEU A 217 -14.93 -11.74 -24.17
C LEU A 217 -14.64 -11.61 -22.66
N LEU A 218 -15.62 -11.95 -21.83
CA LEU A 218 -15.45 -11.99 -20.38
C LEU A 218 -14.37 -13.01 -19.96
N VAL A 219 -14.34 -14.21 -20.57
CA VAL A 219 -13.29 -15.21 -20.31
C VAL A 219 -11.93 -14.66 -20.73
N ALA A 220 -11.83 -13.96 -21.88
CA ALA A 220 -10.59 -13.35 -22.33
C ALA A 220 -10.11 -12.28 -21.33
N GLU A 221 -11.01 -11.45 -20.81
CA GLU A 221 -10.71 -10.46 -19.77
C GLU A 221 -10.16 -11.10 -18.50
N PHE A 222 -10.77 -12.19 -18.01
CA PHE A 222 -10.24 -12.92 -16.86
C PHE A 222 -8.85 -13.52 -17.09
N ILE A 223 -8.58 -14.03 -18.30
CA ILE A 223 -7.24 -14.54 -18.65
C ILE A 223 -6.22 -13.40 -18.62
N VAL A 224 -6.54 -12.23 -19.22
CA VAL A 224 -5.66 -11.06 -19.19
C VAL A 224 -5.45 -10.56 -17.76
N LEU A 225 -6.52 -10.49 -16.95
CA LEU A 225 -6.43 -10.13 -15.54
C LEU A 225 -5.46 -11.02 -14.77
N MET A 226 -5.58 -12.36 -14.93
CA MET A 226 -4.68 -13.33 -14.30
C MET A 226 -3.23 -13.15 -14.75
N LEU A 227 -3.01 -12.84 -16.03
CA LEU A 227 -1.67 -12.58 -16.57
C LEU A 227 -1.06 -11.30 -15.96
N VAL A 228 -1.85 -10.24 -15.83
CA VAL A 228 -1.42 -9.00 -15.18
C VAL A 228 -1.10 -9.22 -13.70
N PHE A 229 -1.91 -10.01 -12.98
CA PHE A 229 -1.60 -10.39 -11.59
C PHE A 229 -0.26 -11.16 -11.51
N ALA A 230 -0.05 -12.14 -12.39
CA ALA A 230 1.20 -12.89 -12.42
C ALA A 230 2.42 -11.99 -12.70
N ALA A 231 2.27 -11.04 -13.63
CA ALA A 231 3.30 -10.06 -13.95
C ALA A 231 3.60 -9.12 -12.76
N ALA A 232 2.57 -8.64 -12.05
CA ALA A 232 2.72 -7.82 -10.86
C ALA A 232 3.41 -8.58 -9.70
N ILE A 233 3.05 -9.84 -9.48
CA ILE A 233 3.71 -10.71 -8.49
C ILE A 233 5.19 -10.89 -8.86
N ALA A 234 5.49 -11.19 -10.12
CA ALA A 234 6.86 -11.36 -10.60
C ALA A 234 7.72 -10.08 -10.39
N LEU A 235 7.12 -8.90 -10.58
CA LEU A 235 7.80 -7.62 -10.32
C LEU A 235 8.10 -7.43 -8.83
N VAL A 236 7.12 -7.67 -7.96
CA VAL A 236 7.29 -7.45 -6.50
C VAL A 236 8.26 -8.46 -5.89
N GLN A 237 8.26 -9.72 -6.37
CA GLN A 237 9.17 -10.75 -5.90
C GLN A 237 10.54 -10.71 -6.59
N GLY A 238 10.69 -9.95 -7.67
CA GLY A 238 11.91 -9.86 -8.44
C GLY A 238 13.09 -9.37 -7.60
N THR A 239 14.15 -10.20 -7.51
CA THR A 239 15.35 -9.87 -6.75
C THR A 239 16.62 -10.13 -7.55
N ARG A 240 17.57 -9.20 -7.51
CA ARG A 240 18.93 -9.40 -8.02
C ARG A 240 19.83 -9.88 -6.89
N LYS A 241 20.37 -11.06 -7.00
CA LYS A 241 21.28 -11.66 -6.01
C LYS A 241 22.71 -11.27 -6.31
N ILE A 242 23.38 -10.54 -5.39
CA ILE A 242 24.80 -10.20 -5.48
C ILE A 242 25.57 -11.20 -4.63
N PRO A 243 26.57 -11.92 -5.16
CA PRO A 243 27.39 -12.83 -4.36
C PRO A 243 28.27 -12.05 -3.40
N VAL A 244 28.19 -12.41 -2.12
CA VAL A 244 29.04 -11.87 -1.04
C VAL A 244 29.80 -13.03 -0.43
N GLN A 245 31.10 -12.84 -0.22
CA GLN A 245 31.96 -13.82 0.42
C GLN A 245 32.43 -13.30 1.77
N TYR A 246 32.23 -14.10 2.81
CA TYR A 246 32.72 -13.78 4.14
C TYR A 246 34.11 -14.42 4.37
N ALA A 247 34.98 -13.70 5.09
CA ALA A 247 36.30 -14.21 5.42
C ALA A 247 36.18 -15.49 6.28
N LYS A 248 37.02 -16.46 5.98
CA LYS A 248 37.12 -17.67 6.79
C LYS A 248 37.81 -17.33 8.14
N ARG A 249 37.17 -17.72 9.22
CA ARG A 249 37.77 -17.66 10.57
C ARG A 249 38.24 -19.05 10.96
N MET A 250 39.50 -19.17 11.38
CA MET A 250 40.00 -20.38 12.00
C MET A 250 39.90 -20.22 13.53
N ILE A 251 39.18 -21.12 14.18
CA ILE A 251 39.10 -21.23 15.63
C ILE A 251 39.62 -22.61 15.99
N GLY A 252 40.91 -22.66 16.43
CA GLY A 252 41.62 -23.92 16.63
C GLY A 252 41.83 -24.64 15.30
N ASN A 253 41.54 -25.94 15.24
CA ASN A 253 41.74 -26.78 14.06
C ASN A 253 40.50 -26.86 13.15
N ARG A 254 39.44 -26.03 13.41
CA ARG A 254 38.20 -26.03 12.63
C ARG A 254 38.05 -24.70 11.88
N GLN A 255 37.75 -24.81 10.58
CA GLN A 255 37.40 -23.66 9.74
C GLN A 255 35.91 -23.32 9.92
N TYR A 256 35.65 -22.10 10.35
CA TYR A 256 34.28 -21.50 10.39
C TYR A 256 34.19 -20.39 9.35
N GLY A 257 33.08 -20.34 8.60
CA GLY A 257 32.84 -19.31 7.58
C GLY A 257 33.33 -19.72 6.18
N GLY A 258 33.35 -18.76 5.27
CA GLY A 258 33.71 -19.00 3.85
C GLY A 258 32.59 -19.46 2.97
N VAL A 259 31.33 -19.48 3.48
CA VAL A 259 30.13 -19.76 2.68
C VAL A 259 29.82 -18.54 1.82
N ARG A 260 29.57 -18.77 0.53
CA ARG A 260 29.04 -17.73 -0.35
C ARG A 260 27.60 -17.46 0.04
N GLN A 261 27.32 -16.23 0.44
CA GLN A 261 25.97 -15.74 0.68
C GLN A 261 25.60 -14.79 -0.45
N TYR A 262 24.30 -14.59 -0.64
CA TYR A 262 23.79 -13.68 -1.64
C TYR A 262 23.07 -12.52 -0.96
N LEU A 263 23.43 -11.30 -1.35
CA LEU A 263 22.71 -10.10 -0.96
C LEU A 263 21.54 -9.90 -1.94
N PRO A 264 20.29 -10.10 -1.52
CA PRO A 264 19.14 -9.92 -2.40
C PRO A 264 18.80 -8.42 -2.50
N LEU A 265 18.91 -7.83 -3.69
CA LEU A 265 18.41 -6.50 -3.98
C LEU A 265 17.08 -6.63 -4.70
N LYS A 266 16.00 -6.08 -4.11
CA LYS A 266 14.67 -6.09 -4.72
C LYS A 266 14.66 -5.16 -5.95
N VAL A 267 14.04 -5.60 -7.06
CA VAL A 267 13.85 -4.79 -8.27
C VAL A 267 12.94 -3.61 -7.97
N ASN A 268 11.88 -3.85 -7.20
CA ASN A 268 11.01 -2.82 -6.66
C ASN A 268 11.25 -2.70 -5.15
N ALA A 269 12.31 -1.99 -4.76
CA ALA A 269 12.63 -1.76 -3.35
C ALA A 269 11.66 -0.79 -2.68
N ALA A 270 11.08 0.12 -3.46
CA ALA A 270 10.14 1.12 -2.99
C ALA A 270 8.71 0.57 -2.80
N ASN A 271 8.45 -0.69 -3.18
CA ASN A 271 7.13 -1.33 -3.14
C ASN A 271 6.04 -0.47 -3.82
N VAL A 272 4.95 -0.19 -3.13
CA VAL A 272 3.78 0.55 -3.65
C VAL A 272 3.87 2.06 -3.42
N MET A 273 4.80 2.52 -2.57
CA MET A 273 4.89 3.92 -2.16
C MET A 273 4.99 4.93 -3.33
N PRO A 274 5.83 4.72 -4.37
CA PRO A 274 5.92 5.66 -5.48
C PRO A 274 4.60 5.96 -6.18
N ILE A 275 3.73 4.95 -6.27
CA ILE A 275 2.44 5.06 -6.93
C ILE A 275 1.48 5.89 -6.08
N ILE A 276 1.47 5.65 -4.76
CA ILE A 276 0.65 6.42 -3.82
C ILE A 276 1.07 7.90 -3.84
N PHE A 277 2.38 8.18 -3.90
CA PHE A 277 2.91 9.54 -4.03
C PHE A 277 2.51 10.20 -5.33
N ALA A 278 2.69 9.52 -6.46
CA ALA A 278 2.30 10.02 -7.77
C ALA A 278 0.80 10.36 -7.79
N GLN A 279 -0.03 9.48 -7.22
CA GLN A 279 -1.46 9.70 -7.14
C GLN A 279 -1.84 10.87 -6.23
N ALA A 280 -1.19 11.02 -5.07
CA ALA A 280 -1.44 12.14 -4.17
C ALA A 280 -1.12 13.49 -4.84
N ILE A 281 -0.06 13.56 -5.65
CA ILE A 281 0.27 14.77 -6.42
C ILE A 281 -0.74 15.02 -7.53
N MET A 282 -1.23 13.97 -8.19
CA MET A 282 -2.25 14.11 -9.23
C MET A 282 -3.60 14.63 -8.69
N PHE A 283 -3.84 14.53 -7.36
CA PHE A 283 -4.99 15.17 -6.73
C PHE A 283 -4.90 16.70 -6.66
N ILE A 284 -3.69 17.26 -6.59
CA ILE A 284 -3.49 18.72 -6.42
C ILE A 284 -4.11 19.54 -7.56
N PRO A 285 -3.84 19.24 -8.85
CA PRO A 285 -4.46 19.96 -9.97
C PRO A 285 -5.98 19.92 -9.94
N ILE A 286 -6.55 18.79 -9.51
CA ILE A 286 -8.00 18.58 -9.47
C ILE A 286 -8.63 19.36 -8.31
N MET A 287 -7.97 19.42 -7.15
CA MET A 287 -8.42 20.28 -6.05
C MET A 287 -8.42 21.75 -6.46
N ILE A 288 -7.37 22.21 -7.14
CA ILE A 288 -7.29 23.60 -7.64
C ILE A 288 -8.40 23.88 -8.65
N ALA A 289 -8.70 22.92 -9.53
CA ALA A 289 -9.78 23.00 -10.50
C ALA A 289 -11.16 23.18 -9.85
N GLY A 290 -11.40 22.55 -8.69
CA GLY A 290 -12.65 22.68 -7.93
C GLY A 290 -12.87 24.07 -7.31
N PHE A 291 -11.83 24.88 -7.15
CA PHE A 291 -11.91 26.26 -6.65
C PHE A 291 -12.06 27.30 -7.75
N THR A 292 -11.82 26.96 -9.02
CA THR A 292 -11.99 27.87 -10.15
C THR A 292 -13.43 27.76 -10.68
N THR A 293 -14.18 28.84 -10.60
CA THR A 293 -15.59 28.95 -11.04
C THR A 293 -15.75 28.78 -12.55
N ASP A 294 -14.69 28.98 -13.32
CA ASP A 294 -14.62 28.78 -14.78
C ASP A 294 -13.92 27.47 -15.10
N GLY A 295 -14.59 26.32 -14.85
CA GLY A 295 -14.10 24.97 -15.19
C GLY A 295 -13.83 24.71 -16.68
N SER A 296 -13.61 25.73 -17.50
CA SER A 296 -13.42 25.68 -18.94
C SER A 296 -11.95 25.69 -19.39
N GLY A 297 -10.99 25.78 -18.48
CA GLY A 297 -9.57 25.75 -18.83
C GLY A 297 -9.18 24.41 -19.49
N ALA A 298 -8.55 24.46 -20.67
CA ALA A 298 -8.06 23.26 -21.36
C ALA A 298 -7.17 22.38 -20.45
N PHE A 299 -6.42 23.00 -19.55
CA PHE A 299 -5.60 22.33 -18.53
C PHE A 299 -6.44 21.51 -17.55
N VAL A 300 -7.52 22.09 -17.02
CA VAL A 300 -8.41 21.42 -16.08
C VAL A 300 -9.07 20.20 -16.71
N ARG A 301 -9.57 20.33 -17.92
CA ARG A 301 -10.16 19.22 -18.68
C ARG A 301 -9.17 18.10 -18.95
N ALA A 302 -7.93 18.44 -19.30
CA ALA A 302 -6.87 17.47 -19.58
C ALA A 302 -6.48 16.63 -18.35
N PHE A 303 -6.60 17.20 -17.14
CA PHE A 303 -6.24 16.52 -15.89
C PHE A 303 -7.43 15.96 -15.11
N SER A 304 -8.66 16.36 -15.43
CA SER A 304 -9.88 15.82 -14.81
C SER A 304 -10.28 14.45 -15.38
N ASP A 305 -9.86 14.16 -16.61
CA ASP A 305 -10.15 12.87 -17.25
C ASP A 305 -9.06 11.84 -16.93
N ASN A 306 -9.34 10.91 -16.01
CA ASN A 306 -8.44 9.83 -15.62
C ASN A 306 -8.05 8.90 -16.79
N ASN A 307 -8.81 8.90 -17.89
CA ASN A 307 -8.52 8.10 -19.07
C ASN A 307 -7.81 8.90 -20.14
N GLY A 308 -7.70 10.21 -19.94
CA GLY A 308 -7.03 11.12 -20.86
C GLY A 308 -5.56 10.78 -21.05
N PHE A 309 -5.05 10.96 -22.28
CA PHE A 309 -3.64 10.71 -22.60
C PHE A 309 -2.70 11.53 -21.70
N TRP A 310 -2.98 12.82 -21.49
CA TRP A 310 -2.14 13.72 -20.70
C TRP A 310 -2.08 13.33 -19.22
N TYR A 311 -3.22 12.93 -18.64
CA TYR A 311 -3.26 12.42 -17.27
C TYR A 311 -2.35 11.19 -17.12
N ASN A 312 -2.52 10.19 -17.96
CA ASN A 312 -1.76 8.94 -17.88
C ASN A 312 -0.27 9.15 -18.19
N LEU A 313 0.08 10.04 -19.10
CA LEU A 313 1.48 10.38 -19.41
C LEU A 313 2.19 11.01 -18.21
N VAL A 314 1.57 12.03 -17.60
CA VAL A 314 2.15 12.70 -16.42
C VAL A 314 2.21 11.75 -15.24
N PHE A 315 1.17 10.95 -15.03
CA PHE A 315 1.15 9.92 -13.99
C PHE A 315 2.27 8.89 -14.15
N PHE A 316 2.50 8.42 -15.36
CA PHE A 316 3.61 7.51 -15.70
C PHE A 316 4.98 8.12 -15.38
N LEU A 317 5.21 9.36 -15.80
CA LEU A 317 6.47 10.07 -15.54
C LEU A 317 6.69 10.32 -14.03
N LEU A 318 5.63 10.67 -13.31
CA LEU A 318 5.69 10.83 -11.86
C LEU A 318 6.04 9.52 -11.16
N ILE A 319 5.46 8.39 -11.57
CA ILE A 319 5.79 7.07 -11.01
C ILE A 319 7.27 6.76 -11.20
N ILE A 320 7.82 6.99 -12.39
CA ILE A 320 9.25 6.77 -12.64
C ILE A 320 10.09 7.66 -11.73
N ALA A 321 9.80 8.96 -11.68
CA ALA A 321 10.53 9.92 -10.86
C ALA A 321 10.49 9.53 -9.37
N PHE A 322 9.31 9.21 -8.84
CA PHE A 322 9.17 8.81 -7.45
C PHE A 322 9.77 7.44 -7.14
N THR A 323 9.80 6.51 -8.09
CA THR A 323 10.46 5.22 -7.89
C THR A 323 11.96 5.41 -7.70
N TYR A 324 12.61 6.23 -8.52
CA TYR A 324 14.01 6.58 -8.35
C TYR A 324 14.27 7.32 -7.04
N PHE A 325 13.47 8.33 -6.77
CA PHE A 325 13.57 9.13 -5.55
C PHE A 325 13.44 8.27 -4.28
N TYR A 326 12.42 7.42 -4.24
CA TYR A 326 12.14 6.58 -3.08
C TYR A 326 13.16 5.46 -2.90
N THR A 327 13.63 4.88 -4.01
CA THR A 327 14.70 3.87 -3.97
C THR A 327 16.00 4.45 -3.42
N ALA A 328 16.36 5.69 -3.81
CA ALA A 328 17.54 6.38 -3.29
C ALA A 328 17.47 6.68 -1.79
N ILE A 329 16.26 6.85 -1.24
CA ILE A 329 16.05 7.09 0.20
C ILE A 329 16.13 5.80 1.02
N ILE A 330 15.43 4.75 0.54
CA ILE A 330 15.33 3.48 1.29
C ILE A 330 16.66 2.74 1.30
N ILE A 331 17.35 2.74 0.17
CA ILE A 331 18.61 2.01 0.02
C ILE A 331 19.76 3.00 0.12
N ASN A 332 20.52 2.87 1.21
CA ASN A 332 21.76 3.62 1.40
C ASN A 332 22.96 2.71 1.06
N PRO A 333 23.57 2.85 -0.13
CA PRO A 333 24.69 2.00 -0.55
C PRO A 333 25.91 2.13 0.37
N GLN A 334 26.10 3.30 0.99
CA GLN A 334 27.23 3.53 1.90
C GLN A 334 27.09 2.71 3.19
N GLN A 335 25.89 2.78 3.82
CA GLN A 335 25.62 1.98 5.02
C GLN A 335 25.70 0.48 4.74
N MET A 336 25.22 0.04 3.57
CA MET A 336 25.34 -1.37 3.18
C MET A 336 26.78 -1.80 2.99
N ALA A 337 27.62 -0.99 2.36
CA ALA A 337 29.04 -1.27 2.17
C ALA A 337 29.80 -1.26 3.50
N GLU A 338 29.47 -0.36 4.42
CA GLU A 338 30.04 -0.33 5.77
C GLU A 338 29.64 -1.54 6.61
N SER A 339 28.36 -1.93 6.58
CA SER A 339 27.88 -3.16 7.23
C SER A 339 28.59 -4.40 6.71
N LEU A 340 28.78 -4.52 5.40
CA LEU A 340 29.52 -5.62 4.80
C LEU A 340 30.97 -5.63 5.29
N LYS A 341 31.64 -4.46 5.33
CA LYS A 341 33.00 -4.32 5.81
C LYS A 341 33.13 -4.69 7.29
N GLN A 342 32.22 -4.22 8.15
CA GLN A 342 32.20 -4.54 9.58
C GLN A 342 32.04 -6.04 9.85
N ASN A 343 31.23 -6.72 9.02
CA ASN A 343 30.99 -8.15 9.11
C ASN A 343 32.08 -8.99 8.36
N ASN A 344 33.18 -8.38 7.91
CA ASN A 344 34.21 -9.01 7.12
C ASN A 344 33.69 -9.68 5.83
N GLY A 345 32.63 -9.15 5.27
CA GLY A 345 32.05 -9.53 3.97
C GLY A 345 32.65 -8.69 2.85
N PHE A 346 32.90 -9.29 1.71
CA PHE A 346 33.31 -8.57 0.51
C PHE A 346 32.64 -9.14 -0.75
N ILE A 347 32.52 -8.31 -1.76
CA ILE A 347 32.02 -8.72 -3.08
C ILE A 347 33.25 -9.15 -3.90
N PRO A 348 33.27 -10.37 -4.45
CA PRO A 348 34.40 -10.82 -5.27
C PRO A 348 34.67 -9.85 -6.44
N GLY A 349 35.91 -9.41 -6.58
CA GLY A 349 36.33 -8.48 -7.63
C GLY A 349 36.15 -6.99 -7.31
N VAL A 350 35.58 -6.61 -6.15
CA VAL A 350 35.38 -5.22 -5.75
C VAL A 350 36.12 -4.94 -4.44
N LYS A 351 36.85 -3.82 -4.36
CA LYS A 351 37.52 -3.43 -3.12
C LYS A 351 36.51 -3.05 -2.05
N PRO A 352 36.67 -3.57 -0.78
CA PRO A 352 35.78 -3.22 0.32
C PRO A 352 35.74 -1.70 0.61
N GLY A 353 34.59 -1.18 1.01
CA GLY A 353 34.37 0.22 1.35
C GLY A 353 33.75 1.03 0.20
N LYS A 354 34.30 2.19 -0.14
CA LYS A 354 33.72 3.14 -1.08
C LYS A 354 33.42 2.57 -2.47
N LYS A 355 34.32 1.69 -2.98
CA LYS A 355 34.11 1.01 -4.28
C LYS A 355 32.96 0.01 -4.24
N THR A 356 32.72 -0.63 -3.10
CA THR A 356 31.56 -1.50 -2.90
C THR A 356 30.27 -0.69 -2.90
N ALA A 357 30.25 0.50 -2.29
CA ALA A 357 29.10 1.40 -2.33
C ALA A 357 28.79 1.85 -3.76
N GLU A 358 29.80 2.30 -4.52
CA GLU A 358 29.65 2.69 -5.94
C GLU A 358 29.11 1.53 -6.81
N TYR A 359 29.59 0.32 -6.56
CA TYR A 359 29.14 -0.88 -7.27
C TYR A 359 27.67 -1.20 -6.98
N ILE A 360 27.25 -1.15 -5.71
CA ILE A 360 25.86 -1.37 -5.29
C ILE A 360 24.95 -0.29 -5.91
N ASP A 361 25.37 0.99 -5.85
CA ASP A 361 24.63 2.12 -6.41
C ASP A 361 24.42 1.97 -7.93
N THR A 362 25.47 1.57 -8.66
CA THR A 362 25.39 1.31 -10.11
C THR A 362 24.41 0.19 -10.43
N ILE A 363 24.41 -0.90 -9.65
CA ILE A 363 23.46 -2.00 -9.84
C ILE A 363 22.03 -1.53 -9.54
N MET A 364 21.86 -0.80 -8.43
CA MET A 364 20.53 -0.29 -8.05
C MET A 364 19.95 0.61 -9.13
N SER A 365 20.70 1.58 -9.64
CA SER A 365 20.24 2.47 -10.71
C SER A 365 19.82 1.69 -11.96
N ARG A 366 20.57 0.65 -12.34
CA ARG A 366 20.24 -0.19 -13.50
C ARG A 366 19.02 -1.06 -13.31
N ILE A 367 18.76 -1.52 -12.09
CA ILE A 367 17.61 -2.38 -11.78
C ILE A 367 16.34 -1.53 -11.61
N THR A 368 16.48 -0.33 -11.04
CA THR A 368 15.35 0.57 -10.79
C THR A 368 14.69 1.04 -12.09
N LEU A 369 15.47 1.25 -13.17
CA LEU A 369 14.93 1.70 -14.44
C LEU A 369 13.86 0.75 -15.02
N PRO A 370 14.16 -0.53 -15.31
CA PRO A 370 13.15 -1.46 -15.81
C PRO A 370 12.03 -1.68 -14.80
N GLY A 371 12.33 -1.67 -13.50
CA GLY A 371 11.33 -1.78 -12.43
C GLY A 371 10.33 -0.62 -12.45
N SER A 372 10.80 0.62 -12.59
CA SER A 372 9.95 1.82 -12.62
C SER A 372 9.10 1.90 -13.90
N ILE A 373 9.66 1.53 -15.05
CA ILE A 373 8.92 1.47 -16.33
C ILE A 373 7.79 0.43 -16.21
N PHE A 374 8.09 -0.75 -15.67
CA PHE A 374 7.11 -1.81 -15.54
C PHE A 374 5.99 -1.44 -14.54
N LEU A 375 6.36 -0.80 -13.41
CA LEU A 375 5.41 -0.21 -12.47
C LEU A 375 4.48 0.81 -13.15
N GLY A 376 5.06 1.72 -13.94
CA GLY A 376 4.31 2.73 -14.67
C GLY A 376 3.36 2.11 -15.70
N ILE A 377 3.78 1.08 -16.45
CA ILE A 377 2.92 0.35 -17.39
C ILE A 377 1.73 -0.28 -16.66
N ILE A 378 1.96 -0.99 -15.54
CA ILE A 378 0.86 -1.58 -14.75
C ILE A 378 -0.09 -0.49 -14.23
N ALA A 379 0.44 0.66 -13.84
CA ALA A 379 -0.36 1.76 -13.30
C ALA A 379 -1.33 2.37 -14.33
N ILE A 380 -0.97 2.39 -15.62
CA ILE A 380 -1.83 2.93 -16.69
C ILE A 380 -2.67 1.86 -17.41
N LEU A 381 -2.50 0.57 -17.09
CA LEU A 381 -3.30 -0.51 -17.69
C LEU A 381 -4.82 -0.31 -17.59
N PRO A 382 -5.42 0.23 -16.50
CA PRO A 382 -6.85 0.50 -16.44
C PRO A 382 -7.36 1.39 -17.57
N ALA A 383 -6.58 2.40 -17.98
CA ALA A 383 -6.93 3.26 -19.09
C ALA A 383 -6.97 2.49 -20.43
N PHE A 384 -6.02 1.57 -20.64
CA PHE A 384 -6.05 0.69 -21.81
C PHE A 384 -7.21 -0.30 -21.76
N ALA A 385 -7.51 -0.90 -20.59
CA ALA A 385 -8.64 -1.83 -20.45
C ALA A 385 -9.97 -1.17 -20.85
N ARG A 386 -10.15 0.11 -20.53
CA ARG A 386 -11.32 0.88 -20.96
C ARG A 386 -11.44 1.06 -22.47
N LEU A 387 -10.33 1.22 -23.18
CA LEU A 387 -10.33 1.28 -24.66
C LEU A 387 -10.87 -0.01 -25.30
N PHE A 388 -10.74 -1.14 -24.59
CA PHE A 388 -11.32 -2.43 -25.01
C PHE A 388 -12.76 -2.64 -24.53
N GLY A 389 -13.39 -1.61 -23.97
CA GLY A 389 -14.80 -1.64 -23.56
C GLY A 389 -15.05 -2.33 -22.21
N VAL A 390 -14.04 -2.49 -21.36
CA VAL A 390 -14.20 -2.98 -20.00
C VAL A 390 -14.89 -1.92 -19.13
N SER A 391 -15.82 -2.30 -18.27
CA SER A 391 -16.50 -1.36 -17.36
C SER A 391 -15.51 -0.66 -16.44
N MET A 392 -15.79 0.59 -16.05
CA MET A 392 -14.90 1.41 -15.22
C MET A 392 -14.55 0.72 -13.90
N SER A 393 -15.55 0.14 -13.25
CA SER A 393 -15.37 -0.53 -11.96
C SER A 393 -14.45 -1.75 -12.06
N PHE A 394 -14.55 -2.52 -13.13
CA PHE A 394 -13.73 -3.71 -13.34
C PHE A 394 -12.35 -3.36 -13.89
N ALA A 395 -12.26 -2.35 -14.77
CA ALA A 395 -10.98 -1.87 -15.34
C ALA A 395 -9.96 -1.47 -14.25
N GLN A 396 -10.42 -0.93 -13.11
CA GLN A 396 -9.56 -0.56 -12.00
C GLN A 396 -8.81 -1.75 -11.37
N PHE A 397 -9.29 -2.99 -11.56
CA PHE A 397 -8.63 -4.20 -11.10
C PHE A 397 -7.62 -4.77 -12.10
N PHE A 398 -7.64 -4.32 -13.36
CA PHE A 398 -6.63 -4.70 -14.35
C PHE A 398 -5.25 -4.09 -14.13
N GLY A 399 -5.13 -3.15 -13.21
CA GLY A 399 -3.87 -2.47 -12.96
C GLY A 399 -4.05 -1.32 -11.98
N GLY A 400 -3.27 -0.27 -12.21
CA GLY A 400 -3.31 0.91 -11.39
C GLY A 400 -2.80 0.67 -9.97
N THR A 401 -3.14 1.60 -9.11
CA THR A 401 -2.73 1.58 -7.70
C THR A 401 -3.36 0.41 -6.93
N SER A 402 -4.60 0.05 -7.25
CA SER A 402 -5.36 -0.98 -6.55
C SER A 402 -4.73 -2.36 -6.65
N LEU A 403 -4.39 -2.79 -7.87
CA LEU A 403 -3.77 -4.10 -8.09
C LEU A 403 -2.41 -4.18 -7.42
N LEU A 404 -1.59 -3.14 -7.57
CA LEU A 404 -0.23 -3.12 -6.99
C LEU A 404 -0.25 -3.07 -5.47
N ILE A 405 -1.18 -2.32 -4.86
CA ILE A 405 -1.38 -2.32 -3.42
C ILE A 405 -1.84 -3.71 -2.95
N MET A 406 -2.81 -4.30 -3.65
CA MET A 406 -3.33 -5.63 -3.31
C MET A 406 -2.22 -6.68 -3.34
N VAL A 407 -1.46 -6.77 -4.42
CA VAL A 407 -0.34 -7.72 -4.56
C VAL A 407 0.75 -7.46 -3.54
N GLY A 408 1.17 -6.19 -3.36
CA GLY A 408 2.22 -5.80 -2.42
C GLY A 408 1.88 -6.17 -0.98
N VAL A 409 0.68 -5.79 -0.53
CA VAL A 409 0.24 -6.03 0.85
C VAL A 409 0.04 -7.53 1.13
N ILE A 410 -0.54 -8.27 0.18
CA ILE A 410 -0.71 -9.73 0.33
C ILE A 410 0.66 -10.40 0.45
N LEU A 411 1.62 -10.07 -0.41
CA LEU A 411 2.96 -10.66 -0.37
C LEU A 411 3.71 -10.29 0.90
N ASP A 412 3.67 -9.03 1.34
CA ASP A 412 4.30 -8.60 2.59
C ASP A 412 3.68 -9.31 3.81
N THR A 413 2.36 -9.48 3.81
CA THR A 413 1.65 -10.21 4.89
C THR A 413 2.02 -11.70 4.90
N LEU A 414 2.10 -12.32 3.73
CA LEU A 414 2.53 -13.72 3.61
C LEU A 414 3.98 -13.91 4.08
N GLN A 415 4.90 -13.03 3.69
CA GLN A 415 6.29 -13.07 4.15
C GLN A 415 6.40 -12.94 5.69
N GLN A 416 5.58 -12.11 6.31
CA GLN A 416 5.55 -11.99 7.77
C GLN A 416 5.01 -13.27 8.43
N ILE A 417 3.95 -13.85 7.89
CA ILE A 417 3.41 -15.13 8.38
C ILE A 417 4.47 -16.24 8.25
N GLU A 418 5.14 -16.33 7.11
CA GLU A 418 6.22 -17.31 6.90
C GLU A 418 7.38 -17.10 7.88
N SER A 419 7.79 -15.85 8.13
CA SER A 419 8.86 -15.56 9.08
C SER A 419 8.48 -15.96 10.51
N HIS A 420 7.24 -15.74 10.94
CA HIS A 420 6.74 -16.20 12.23
C HIS A 420 6.69 -17.72 12.34
N LEU A 421 6.29 -18.41 11.26
CA LEU A 421 6.30 -19.88 11.20
C LEU A 421 7.71 -20.45 11.31
N LEU A 422 8.67 -19.86 10.61
CA LEU A 422 10.07 -20.28 10.62
C LEU A 422 10.72 -20.08 12.00
N MET A 423 10.49 -18.93 12.66
CA MET A 423 11.04 -18.68 13.99
C MET A 423 10.58 -19.73 15.01
N ARG A 424 9.31 -20.10 15.01
CA ARG A 424 8.79 -21.13 15.92
C ARG A 424 9.21 -22.56 15.56
N HIS A 425 9.49 -22.83 14.30
CA HIS A 425 10.06 -24.13 13.94
C HIS A 425 11.47 -24.31 14.50
N TYR A 426 12.22 -23.20 14.63
CA TYR A 426 13.52 -23.19 15.31
C TYR A 426 13.38 -23.32 16.82
N ASP A 427 12.41 -22.68 17.47
CA ASP A 427 12.17 -22.82 18.92
C ASP A 427 11.76 -24.25 19.27
N GLY A 428 10.95 -24.93 18.47
CA GLY A 428 10.61 -26.35 18.65
C GLY A 428 11.81 -27.30 18.58
N PHE A 429 12.87 -26.93 17.85
CA PHE A 429 14.12 -27.69 17.85
C PHE A 429 14.92 -27.54 19.15
N PHE A 430 14.68 -26.46 19.91
CA PHE A 430 15.32 -26.22 21.20
C PHE A 430 14.46 -26.73 22.38
N GLU A 431 13.13 -26.80 22.23
CA GLU A 431 12.23 -27.35 23.27
C GLU A 431 12.18 -28.88 23.26
N ASP A 432 12.28 -29.55 22.11
CA ASP A 432 12.48 -31.01 22.04
C ASP A 432 13.97 -31.33 22.31
N GLY A 433 14.33 -31.16 23.56
CA GLY A 433 15.48 -31.67 24.24
C GLY A 433 16.51 -32.48 23.42
N PHE A 434 17.24 -31.85 22.51
CA PHE A 434 18.59 -32.32 22.26
C PHE A 434 19.43 -31.97 23.51
N ARG A 435 19.18 -32.63 24.63
CA ARG A 435 20.17 -32.86 25.66
C ARG A 435 21.33 -33.51 24.94
N ILE A 436 22.32 -32.71 24.56
CA ILE A 436 23.68 -33.20 24.29
C ILE A 436 24.04 -33.91 25.60
N LYS A 437 23.91 -35.24 25.59
CA LYS A 437 24.52 -36.07 26.61
C LYS A 437 26.01 -35.78 26.53
N GLY A 438 26.39 -34.84 27.36
CA GLY A 438 27.79 -34.59 27.64
C GLY A 438 28.38 -35.94 27.98
N ARG A 439 29.36 -36.35 27.19
CA ARG A 439 30.18 -37.51 27.44
C ARG A 439 30.98 -37.24 28.70
N THR A 440 30.31 -37.43 29.87
CA THR A 440 31.03 -37.68 31.13
C THR A 440 31.55 -39.08 31.00
N GLY A 441 32.72 -39.18 30.45
CA GLY A 441 33.50 -40.40 30.33
C GLY A 441 34.86 -40.14 30.89
N ALA A 442 35.04 -40.60 32.10
CA ALA A 442 36.26 -41.14 32.67
C ALA A 442 37.57 -40.39 32.35
N MET A 443 38.03 -39.66 33.35
CA MET A 443 39.46 -39.71 33.71
C MET A 443 39.53 -39.88 35.24
N ALA A 444 39.52 -41.14 35.62
CA ALA A 444 40.28 -41.58 36.78
C ALA A 444 41.59 -42.14 36.26
N TYR A 445 42.66 -41.72 36.89
CA TYR A 445 44.13 -41.95 36.79
C TYR A 445 44.88 -40.97 35.93
#